data_8bd177025029a473b56f8acd4225ae4f
#
_entry.id   8bd177025029a473b56f8acd4225ae4f
#
_cell.length_a   1.000
_cell.length_b   1.000
_cell.length_c   1.000
_cell.angle_alpha   90.00
_cell.angle_beta   90.00
_cell.angle_gamma   90.00
#
_symmetry.space_group_name_H-M   'P 1'
#
loop_
_entity.id
_entity.type
_entity.pdbx_description
1 polymer ?
#
loop_
_entity_poly.entity_id
_entity_poly.type
_entity_poly.pdbx_seq_one_letter_code
_entity_poly.pdbx_strand_id
1 'polypeptide(L)'
;MKNNSWVRVLLCLGIFAFASVPAYAQVNHDETVDGELSGDNLAPFDLGVFGVGLNNVAGTIVDARGANPNVDVFTFDIAAGTQLDGIFLNQFDSNDNVAFLGIDDSNTFPFNTAELDNSPDQSQFIGGLLFGGSSSADNIIDPIGSGFGAGFSGPLGAGEYTVYLQQLGGATVDYSLGFSVVSTVPEPATGLLLAPLFGMAAMRRRRSQ
;
A
#
# COMPACT_ATOMS: atom_id res chain seq x y z
N MET A 1 3.79 4.87 -73.06
CA MET A 1 3.80 5.75 -71.92
C MET A 1 3.38 4.95 -70.72
N LYS A 2 4.31 4.62 -69.79
CA LYS A 2 4.06 3.83 -68.57
C LYS A 2 3.84 4.79 -67.40
N ASN A 3 2.61 4.86 -66.90
CA ASN A 3 2.29 5.61 -65.68
C ASN A 3 2.64 4.76 -64.45
N ASN A 4 3.75 5.08 -63.79
CA ASN A 4 4.09 4.53 -62.47
C ASN A 4 3.40 5.37 -61.40
N SER A 5 2.25 4.92 -60.97
CA SER A 5 1.59 5.45 -59.78
C SER A 5 2.24 4.92 -58.52
N TRP A 6 3.10 5.71 -57.88
CA TRP A 6 3.68 5.40 -56.58
C TRP A 6 2.62 5.72 -55.53
N VAL A 7 1.98 4.65 -55.03
CA VAL A 7 1.13 4.77 -53.85
C VAL A 7 2.05 5.00 -52.65
N ARG A 8 2.14 6.24 -52.18
CA ARG A 8 2.78 6.59 -50.91
C ARG A 8 1.88 6.10 -49.79
N VAL A 9 2.20 4.93 -49.22
CA VAL A 9 1.63 4.48 -47.96
C VAL A 9 2.28 5.32 -46.87
N LEU A 10 1.57 6.33 -46.39
CA LEU A 10 1.92 7.03 -45.16
C LEU A 10 1.71 6.05 -43.99
N LEU A 11 2.81 5.50 -43.50
CA LEU A 11 2.83 4.74 -42.26
C LEU A 11 2.70 5.74 -41.10
N CYS A 12 1.49 6.02 -40.67
CA CYS A 12 1.26 6.73 -39.40
C CYS A 12 1.72 5.80 -38.26
N LEU A 13 2.97 5.93 -37.85
CA LEU A 13 3.44 5.39 -36.57
C LEU A 13 2.79 6.23 -35.46
N GLY A 14 1.65 5.79 -35.00
CA GLY A 14 1.08 6.29 -33.74
C GLY A 14 2.03 5.89 -32.60
N ILE A 15 2.83 6.83 -32.10
CA ILE A 15 3.58 6.65 -30.87
C ILE A 15 2.57 6.67 -29.74
N PHE A 16 2.13 5.48 -29.31
CA PHE A 16 1.41 5.36 -28.06
C PHE A 16 2.43 5.57 -26.94
N ALA A 17 2.40 6.72 -26.31
CA ALA A 17 3.10 6.95 -25.05
C ALA A 17 2.41 6.08 -24.00
N PHE A 18 2.99 4.93 -23.69
CA PHE A 18 2.59 4.14 -22.53
C PHE A 18 3.06 4.92 -21.30
N ALA A 19 2.12 5.40 -20.50
CA ALA A 19 2.42 5.85 -19.16
C ALA A 19 2.82 4.60 -18.36
N SER A 20 4.12 4.37 -18.19
CA SER A 20 4.61 3.37 -17.27
C SER A 20 4.48 3.92 -15.86
N VAL A 21 3.80 3.19 -14.98
CA VAL A 21 3.89 3.44 -13.54
C VAL A 21 5.35 3.17 -13.14
N PRO A 22 6.03 4.09 -12.44
CA PRO A 22 7.36 3.81 -11.94
C PRO A 22 7.31 2.57 -11.04
N ALA A 23 8.21 1.63 -11.25
CA ALA A 23 8.36 0.47 -10.40
C ALA A 23 9.17 0.89 -9.16
N TYR A 24 8.52 1.03 -8.03
CA TYR A 24 9.19 1.18 -6.74
C TYR A 24 9.56 -0.20 -6.20
N ALA A 25 10.67 -0.28 -5.46
CA ALA A 25 11.03 -1.50 -4.74
C ALA A 25 10.01 -1.73 -3.61
N GLN A 26 9.73 -2.99 -3.31
CA GLN A 26 8.97 -3.34 -2.11
C GLN A 26 9.76 -2.95 -0.87
N VAL A 27 9.08 -2.37 0.11
CA VAL A 27 9.65 -2.05 1.42
C VAL A 27 9.55 -3.30 2.31
N ASN A 28 10.63 -3.61 2.98
CA ASN A 28 10.65 -4.60 4.07
C ASN A 28 11.43 -3.95 5.21
N HIS A 29 10.72 -3.51 6.24
CA HIS A 29 11.29 -2.97 7.47
C HIS A 29 11.11 -3.98 8.59
N ASP A 30 12.19 -4.28 9.29
CA ASP A 30 12.22 -5.13 10.48
C ASP A 30 13.07 -4.42 11.54
N GLU A 31 12.45 -4.00 12.63
CA GLU A 31 13.14 -3.25 13.69
C GLU A 31 14.38 -3.95 14.22
N THR A 32 14.40 -5.29 14.20
CA THR A 32 15.57 -6.06 14.65
C THR A 32 16.78 -5.90 13.74
N VAL A 33 16.58 -5.43 12.50
CA VAL A 33 17.61 -5.27 11.46
C VAL A 33 17.81 -3.82 11.09
N ASP A 34 16.70 -3.10 10.88
CA ASP A 34 16.68 -1.77 10.27
C ASP A 34 16.63 -0.64 11.32
N GLY A 35 16.33 -0.98 12.58
CA GLY A 35 16.21 -0.08 13.71
C GLY A 35 14.75 0.23 14.06
N GLU A 36 14.59 0.81 15.24
CA GLU A 36 13.30 1.13 15.87
C GLU A 36 12.50 2.13 15.05
N LEU A 37 11.19 1.89 14.95
CA LEU A 37 10.23 2.86 14.42
C LEU A 37 10.03 4.02 15.41
N SER A 38 9.42 5.11 14.97
CA SER A 38 9.22 6.28 15.83
C SER A 38 8.12 6.01 16.86
N GLY A 39 8.36 6.43 18.11
CA GLY A 39 7.30 6.51 19.13
C GLY A 39 6.55 7.85 19.16
N ASP A 40 6.89 8.78 18.26
CA ASP A 40 6.33 10.14 18.23
C ASP A 40 5.31 10.28 17.11
N ASN A 41 4.05 10.49 17.47
CA ASN A 41 2.95 10.65 16.52
C ASN A 41 3.05 11.91 15.63
N LEU A 42 3.86 12.91 16.05
CA LEU A 42 4.11 14.13 15.28
C LEU A 42 5.40 14.06 14.44
N ALA A 43 6.22 13.03 14.64
CA ALA A 43 7.45 12.78 13.90
C ALA A 43 7.57 11.28 13.56
N PRO A 44 6.65 10.72 12.76
CA PRO A 44 6.66 9.31 12.35
C PRO A 44 7.95 8.92 11.64
N PHE A 45 8.25 7.64 11.63
CA PHE A 45 9.34 7.08 10.81
C PHE A 45 8.89 7.00 9.34
N ASP A 46 9.63 7.64 8.43
CA ASP A 46 9.29 7.64 7.00
C ASP A 46 9.84 6.37 6.31
N LEU A 47 8.95 5.49 5.86
CA LEU A 47 9.26 4.27 5.09
C LEU A 47 9.32 4.52 3.58
N GLY A 48 8.98 5.74 3.13
CA GLY A 48 8.97 6.12 1.72
C GLY A 48 7.84 5.47 0.91
N VAL A 49 8.05 5.32 -0.39
CA VAL A 49 7.02 4.85 -1.32
C VAL A 49 6.91 3.34 -1.30
N PHE A 50 5.72 2.81 -1.01
CA PHE A 50 5.44 1.38 -1.11
C PHE A 50 5.33 0.93 -2.57
N GLY A 51 6.12 -0.08 -2.91
CA GLY A 51 6.14 -0.67 -4.25
C GLY A 51 4.93 -1.59 -4.52
N VAL A 52 4.62 -1.81 -5.79
CA VAL A 52 3.58 -2.78 -6.19
C VAL A 52 3.97 -4.18 -5.71
N GLY A 53 3.05 -4.86 -5.05
CA GLY A 53 3.22 -6.14 -4.38
C GLY A 53 3.04 -6.01 -2.87
N LEU A 54 3.64 -6.92 -2.12
CA LEU A 54 3.55 -6.97 -0.66
C LEU A 54 4.74 -6.24 -0.03
N ASN A 55 4.47 -5.16 0.71
CA ASN A 55 5.44 -4.46 1.54
C ASN A 55 5.23 -4.92 2.99
N ASN A 56 6.29 -5.16 3.75
CA ASN A 56 6.18 -5.69 5.09
C ASN A 56 6.81 -4.74 6.11
N VAL A 57 6.16 -4.61 7.25
CA VAL A 57 6.65 -3.87 8.42
C VAL A 57 6.51 -4.78 9.63
N ALA A 58 7.61 -5.04 10.31
CA ALA A 58 7.65 -5.86 11.50
C ALA A 58 8.35 -5.10 12.64
N GLY A 59 7.82 -5.26 13.83
CA GLY A 59 8.34 -4.58 15.01
C GLY A 59 7.83 -5.19 16.30
N THR A 60 8.12 -4.48 17.39
CA THR A 60 7.75 -4.88 18.74
C THR A 60 7.15 -3.73 19.50
N ILE A 61 5.89 -3.84 19.90
CA ILE A 61 5.20 -2.84 20.74
C ILE A 61 5.11 -3.32 22.19
N VAL A 62 5.26 -2.39 23.10
CA VAL A 62 5.17 -2.64 24.54
C VAL A 62 4.05 -1.81 25.12
N ASP A 63 3.45 -2.28 26.21
CA ASP A 63 2.36 -1.61 26.95
C ASP A 63 2.50 -0.08 26.93
N ALA A 64 1.64 0.57 26.16
CA ALA A 64 1.63 2.01 25.97
C ALA A 64 1.32 2.81 27.26
N ARG A 65 0.82 2.12 28.30
CA ARG A 65 0.53 2.67 29.62
C ARG A 65 1.57 2.27 30.68
N GLY A 66 2.56 1.49 30.27
CA GLY A 66 3.63 1.00 31.13
C GLY A 66 4.66 2.05 31.47
N ALA A 67 5.67 1.63 32.26
CA ALA A 67 6.78 2.51 32.65
C ALA A 67 7.73 2.84 31.50
N ASN A 68 7.76 1.99 30.47
CA ASN A 68 8.59 2.14 29.27
C ASN A 68 7.71 1.82 28.06
N PRO A 69 6.80 2.71 27.67
CA PRO A 69 5.93 2.49 26.54
C PRO A 69 6.73 2.44 25.24
N ASN A 70 6.38 1.51 24.38
CA ASN A 70 6.83 1.47 23.01
C ASN A 70 5.61 1.39 22.09
N VAL A 71 5.43 2.41 21.29
CA VAL A 71 4.41 2.51 20.24
C VAL A 71 5.11 2.77 18.93
N ASP A 72 4.58 2.27 17.85
CA ASP A 72 5.18 2.41 16.54
C ASP A 72 4.34 3.33 15.66
N VAL A 73 4.99 4.37 15.15
CA VAL A 73 4.38 5.35 14.27
C VAL A 73 5.24 5.52 13.02
N PHE A 74 4.67 5.25 11.87
CA PHE A 74 5.37 5.36 10.59
C PHE A 74 4.49 5.90 9.48
N THR A 75 5.12 6.54 8.49
CA THR A 75 4.47 7.00 7.27
C THR A 75 4.91 6.18 6.08
N PHE A 76 4.06 6.16 5.06
CA PHE A 76 4.37 5.60 3.74
C PHE A 76 3.55 6.30 2.66
N ASP A 77 4.05 6.26 1.43
CA ASP A 77 3.39 6.81 0.26
C ASP A 77 2.81 5.72 -0.65
N ILE A 78 1.61 5.94 -1.14
CA ILE A 78 1.03 5.20 -2.27
C ILE A 78 1.15 6.06 -3.52
N ALA A 79 1.90 5.58 -4.51
CA ALA A 79 2.18 6.32 -5.73
C ALA A 79 0.95 6.50 -6.62
N ALA A 80 0.95 7.55 -7.46
CA ALA A 80 -0.08 7.74 -8.47
C ALA A 80 -0.15 6.54 -9.44
N GLY A 81 -1.37 6.07 -9.72
CA GLY A 81 -1.61 4.89 -10.55
C GLY A 81 -1.50 3.57 -9.79
N THR A 82 -1.38 3.62 -8.47
CA THR A 82 -1.47 2.46 -7.58
C THR A 82 -2.48 2.70 -6.46
N GLN A 83 -2.82 1.66 -5.73
CA GLN A 83 -3.68 1.71 -4.54
C GLN A 83 -3.25 0.66 -3.53
N LEU A 84 -3.48 0.94 -2.25
CA LEU A 84 -3.37 -0.04 -1.18
C LEU A 84 -4.64 -0.87 -1.13
N ASP A 85 -4.54 -2.13 -1.54
CA ASP A 85 -5.66 -3.06 -1.72
C ASP A 85 -5.92 -3.91 -0.46
N GLY A 86 -4.94 -4.02 0.42
CA GLY A 86 -5.07 -4.77 1.66
C GLY A 86 -4.00 -4.47 2.67
N ILE A 87 -4.37 -4.59 3.95
CA ILE A 87 -3.46 -4.62 5.10
C ILE A 87 -3.67 -5.97 5.77
N PHE A 88 -2.60 -6.74 5.92
CA PHE A 88 -2.64 -8.10 6.48
C PHE A 88 -1.90 -8.14 7.81
N LEU A 89 -2.52 -8.69 8.82
CA LEU A 89 -1.85 -9.02 10.07
C LEU A 89 -1.20 -10.39 9.91
N ASN A 90 0.10 -10.42 9.54
CA ASN A 90 0.83 -11.66 9.30
C ASN A 90 1.26 -12.35 10.59
N GLN A 91 1.59 -11.56 11.61
CA GLN A 91 2.01 -12.04 12.94
C GLN A 91 1.51 -11.07 14.01
N PHE A 92 1.08 -11.64 15.12
CA PHE A 92 0.78 -10.92 16.34
C PHE A 92 0.95 -11.89 17.51
N ASP A 93 2.13 -11.92 18.10
CA ASP A 93 2.49 -12.84 19.17
C ASP A 93 2.29 -12.18 20.54
N SER A 94 1.09 -12.30 21.07
CA SER A 94 0.77 -11.81 22.40
C SER A 94 -0.11 -12.78 23.19
N ASN A 95 0.17 -12.86 24.49
CA ASN A 95 -0.76 -13.45 25.45
C ASN A 95 -1.93 -12.54 25.79
N ASP A 96 -1.88 -11.28 25.34
CA ASP A 96 -2.86 -10.25 25.53
C ASP A 96 -3.43 -9.86 24.16
N ASN A 97 -4.75 -9.78 24.05
CA ASN A 97 -5.44 -9.71 22.75
C ASN A 97 -5.93 -8.31 22.40
N VAL A 98 -5.30 -7.25 22.91
CA VAL A 98 -5.79 -5.89 22.67
C VAL A 98 -4.65 -4.98 22.25
N ALA A 99 -4.47 -4.85 20.97
CA ALA A 99 -3.69 -3.75 20.35
C ALA A 99 -4.62 -2.85 19.56
N PHE A 100 -4.24 -1.59 19.40
CA PHE A 100 -4.89 -0.62 18.54
C PHE A 100 -4.00 -0.31 17.34
N LEU A 101 -4.59 -0.33 16.16
CA LEU A 101 -4.02 0.19 14.93
C LEU A 101 -4.90 1.33 14.44
N GLY A 102 -4.30 2.50 14.22
CA GLY A 102 -4.94 3.63 13.56
C GLY A 102 -4.25 3.94 12.25
N ILE A 103 -5.00 4.46 11.28
CA ILE A 103 -4.49 4.97 10.01
C ILE A 103 -5.06 6.35 9.73
N ASP A 104 -4.23 7.25 9.21
CA ASP A 104 -4.61 8.58 8.79
C ASP A 104 -4.06 8.92 7.40
N ASP A 105 -4.71 9.84 6.68
CA ASP A 105 -4.32 10.31 5.35
C ASP A 105 -3.46 11.60 5.41
N SER A 106 -2.55 11.63 6.36
CA SER A 106 -1.59 12.72 6.60
C SER A 106 -0.22 12.17 6.99
N ASN A 107 0.76 13.05 7.14
CA ASN A 107 2.13 12.69 7.55
C ASN A 107 2.35 12.68 9.08
N THR A 108 1.29 12.76 9.85
CA THR A 108 1.29 12.64 11.32
C THR A 108 0.06 11.92 11.78
N PHE A 109 0.08 11.30 12.96
CA PHE A 109 -1.12 10.78 13.57
C PHE A 109 -1.68 11.78 14.58
N PRO A 110 -2.99 12.08 14.60
CA PRO A 110 -3.53 13.21 15.36
C PRO A 110 -3.47 13.05 16.89
N PHE A 111 -3.21 11.84 17.39
CA PHE A 111 -3.25 11.52 18.81
C PHE A 111 -2.02 10.75 19.26
N ASN A 112 -1.55 11.04 20.48
CA ASN A 112 -0.67 10.16 21.22
C ASN A 112 -1.45 9.21 22.14
N THR A 113 -0.77 8.28 22.81
CA THR A 113 -1.38 7.30 23.72
C THR A 113 -2.28 7.95 24.78
N ALA A 114 -1.85 9.03 25.41
CA ALA A 114 -2.62 9.67 26.48
C ALA A 114 -3.89 10.34 25.97
N GLU A 115 -3.87 10.87 24.76
CA GLU A 115 -5.01 11.47 24.10
C GLU A 115 -6.01 10.40 23.63
N LEU A 116 -5.53 9.27 23.10
CA LEU A 116 -6.38 8.13 22.72
C LEU A 116 -7.14 7.55 23.93
N ASP A 117 -6.51 7.52 25.10
CA ASP A 117 -7.15 7.05 26.34
C ASP A 117 -8.27 7.95 26.85
N ASN A 118 -8.29 9.21 26.44
CA ASN A 118 -9.27 10.20 26.86
C ASN A 118 -10.48 10.36 25.92
N SER A 119 -10.76 9.36 25.08
CA SER A 119 -11.87 9.35 24.13
C SER A 119 -11.80 10.52 23.14
N PRO A 120 -10.80 10.54 22.26
CA PRO A 120 -10.58 11.61 21.31
C PRO A 120 -11.72 11.76 20.31
N ASP A 121 -11.74 12.89 19.62
CA ASP A 121 -12.61 13.09 18.48
C ASP A 121 -12.16 12.18 17.33
N GLN A 122 -12.84 11.06 17.18
CA GLN A 122 -12.50 10.04 16.20
C GLN A 122 -12.63 10.51 14.74
N SER A 123 -13.24 11.65 14.48
CA SER A 123 -13.31 12.20 13.12
C SER A 123 -11.98 12.77 12.60
N GLN A 124 -10.94 12.81 13.44
CA GLN A 124 -9.64 13.38 13.07
C GLN A 124 -8.69 12.39 12.40
N PHE A 125 -9.03 11.12 12.29
CA PHE A 125 -8.27 10.12 11.55
C PHE A 125 -9.22 9.24 10.72
N ILE A 126 -8.72 8.61 9.67
CA ILE A 126 -9.60 7.95 8.69
C ILE A 126 -10.04 6.55 9.10
N GLY A 127 -9.28 5.82 9.90
CA GLY A 127 -9.69 4.48 10.31
C GLY A 127 -8.89 3.90 11.46
N GLY A 128 -9.47 2.94 12.18
CA GLY A 128 -8.78 2.24 13.25
C GLY A 128 -9.47 0.98 13.69
N LEU A 129 -8.71 0.07 14.29
CA LEU A 129 -9.17 -1.26 14.71
C LEU A 129 -8.51 -1.66 16.02
N LEU A 130 -9.27 -2.30 16.90
CA LEU A 130 -8.72 -3.12 17.99
C LEU A 130 -8.56 -4.55 17.48
N PHE A 131 -7.39 -5.12 17.66
CA PHE A 131 -7.09 -6.47 17.19
C PHE A 131 -6.28 -7.26 18.21
N GLY A 132 -6.15 -8.55 17.99
CA GLY A 132 -5.41 -9.48 18.85
C GLY A 132 -5.04 -10.77 18.13
N GLY A 133 -4.38 -11.68 18.81
CA GLY A 133 -3.75 -12.88 18.25
C GLY A 133 -4.64 -13.85 17.47
N SER A 134 -5.96 -13.67 17.48
CA SER A 134 -6.89 -14.44 16.64
C SER A 134 -7.09 -13.88 15.24
N SER A 135 -6.55 -12.70 14.93
CA SER A 135 -6.75 -11.99 13.66
C SER A 135 -5.61 -12.19 12.65
N SER A 136 -4.69 -13.11 12.92
CA SER A 136 -3.52 -13.36 12.05
C SER A 136 -3.93 -13.90 10.67
N ALA A 137 -3.25 -13.40 9.62
CA ALA A 137 -3.44 -13.70 8.21
C ALA A 137 -4.72 -13.13 7.56
N ASP A 138 -5.55 -12.38 8.29
CA ASP A 138 -6.73 -11.75 7.71
C ASP A 138 -6.38 -10.40 7.06
N ASN A 139 -7.11 -10.06 5.98
CA ASN A 139 -7.09 -8.70 5.46
C ASN A 139 -7.94 -7.81 6.37
N ILE A 140 -7.29 -6.84 7.01
CA ILE A 140 -7.91 -5.97 8.01
C ILE A 140 -8.25 -4.56 7.47
N ILE A 141 -8.08 -4.29 6.17
CA ILE A 141 -8.32 -2.94 5.62
C ILE A 141 -9.79 -2.50 5.78
N ASP A 142 -10.75 -3.37 5.47
CA ASP A 142 -12.18 -3.06 5.65
C ASP A 142 -12.58 -2.96 7.13
N PRO A 143 -12.15 -3.87 8.03
CA PRO A 143 -12.27 -3.68 9.46
C PRO A 143 -11.71 -2.36 10.00
N ILE A 144 -10.54 -1.91 9.52
CA ILE A 144 -9.98 -0.60 9.89
C ILE A 144 -10.91 0.54 9.44
N GLY A 145 -11.36 0.51 8.19
CA GLY A 145 -12.22 1.56 7.63
C GLY A 145 -13.64 1.60 8.23
N SER A 146 -14.13 0.48 8.78
CA SER A 146 -15.46 0.41 9.43
C SER A 146 -15.40 0.48 10.96
N GLY A 147 -14.22 0.50 11.55
CA GLY A 147 -14.01 0.54 12.99
C GLY A 147 -14.06 1.94 13.57
N PHE A 148 -12.95 2.40 14.12
CA PHE A 148 -12.80 3.77 14.64
C PHE A 148 -12.45 4.74 13.53
N GLY A 149 -12.60 6.04 13.76
CA GLY A 149 -12.23 7.08 12.80
C GLY A 149 -13.41 7.63 12.01
N ALA A 150 -13.11 8.49 11.04
CA ALA A 150 -14.12 9.07 10.12
C ALA A 150 -14.74 8.01 9.20
N GLY A 151 -14.02 6.92 8.98
CA GLY A 151 -14.42 5.80 8.13
C GLY A 151 -13.99 5.94 6.68
N PHE A 152 -13.67 4.80 6.08
CA PHE A 152 -13.46 4.67 4.64
C PHE A 152 -13.95 3.30 4.17
N SER A 153 -14.08 3.12 2.86
CA SER A 153 -14.46 1.84 2.26
C SER A 153 -13.61 1.54 1.04
N GLY A 154 -13.23 0.28 0.89
CA GLY A 154 -12.41 -0.18 -0.23
C GLY A 154 -10.93 0.23 -0.14
N PRO A 155 -10.20 0.09 -1.24
CA PRO A 155 -8.78 0.38 -1.29
C PRO A 155 -8.48 1.86 -1.03
N LEU A 156 -7.33 2.13 -0.41
CA LEU A 156 -6.82 3.48 -0.25
C LEU A 156 -6.02 3.89 -1.49
N GLY A 157 -6.34 5.06 -2.04
CA GLY A 157 -5.75 5.60 -3.27
C GLY A 157 -4.32 6.12 -3.09
N ALA A 158 -3.82 6.81 -4.13
CA ALA A 158 -2.54 7.51 -4.04
C ALA A 158 -2.60 8.62 -2.99
N GLY A 159 -1.56 8.69 -2.15
CA GLY A 159 -1.47 9.64 -1.04
C GLY A 159 -0.41 9.21 -0.03
N GLU A 160 -0.18 10.07 0.94
CA GLU A 160 0.65 9.81 2.11
C GLU A 160 -0.26 9.32 3.26
N TYR A 161 0.19 8.30 3.97
CA TYR A 161 -0.55 7.70 5.07
C TYR A 161 0.34 7.52 6.27
N THR A 162 -0.24 7.71 7.47
CA THR A 162 0.41 7.41 8.74
C THR A 162 -0.29 6.26 9.43
N VAL A 163 0.49 5.30 9.91
CA VAL A 163 0.03 4.22 10.80
C VAL A 163 0.52 4.49 12.22
N TYR A 164 -0.37 4.31 13.17
CA TYR A 164 -0.10 4.33 14.60
C TYR A 164 -0.48 2.98 15.20
N LEU A 165 0.45 2.35 15.89
CA LEU A 165 0.28 1.05 16.50
C LEU A 165 0.64 1.08 17.98
N GLN A 166 -0.26 0.65 18.85
CA GLN A 166 -0.01 0.57 20.30
C GLN A 166 -0.58 -0.69 20.92
N GLN A 167 0.12 -1.22 21.93
CA GLN A 167 -0.38 -2.26 22.80
C GLN A 167 -1.15 -1.64 23.98
N LEU A 168 -2.37 -2.11 24.24
CA LEU A 168 -3.23 -1.62 25.30
C LEU A 168 -3.19 -2.49 26.57
N GLY A 169 -2.62 -3.68 26.48
CA GLY A 169 -2.40 -4.61 27.59
C GLY A 169 -0.97 -4.54 28.12
N GLY A 170 -0.68 -5.32 29.17
CA GLY A 170 0.62 -5.31 29.86
C GLY A 170 1.72 -6.18 29.20
N ALA A 171 1.55 -6.61 27.96
CA ALA A 171 2.48 -7.51 27.28
C ALA A 171 3.40 -6.78 26.30
N THR A 172 4.56 -7.38 26.00
CA THR A 172 5.36 -7.09 24.82
C THR A 172 4.81 -7.92 23.68
N VAL A 173 4.65 -7.34 22.49
CA VAL A 173 4.05 -7.97 21.33
C VAL A 173 4.93 -7.79 20.12
N ASP A 174 5.35 -8.90 19.54
CA ASP A 174 5.96 -8.92 18.21
C ASP A 174 4.85 -8.97 17.16
N TYR A 175 4.92 -8.09 16.19
CA TYR A 175 3.94 -8.01 15.11
C TYR A 175 4.61 -7.99 13.74
N SER A 176 3.83 -8.36 12.73
CA SER A 176 4.17 -8.14 11.31
C SER A 176 2.93 -7.79 10.52
N LEU A 177 3.00 -6.66 9.83
CA LEU A 177 1.97 -6.16 8.93
C LEU A 177 2.44 -6.28 7.47
N GLY A 178 1.56 -6.75 6.60
CA GLY A 178 1.76 -6.78 5.17
C GLY A 178 0.84 -5.79 4.47
N PHE A 179 1.39 -4.92 3.62
CA PHE A 179 0.66 -3.92 2.86
C PHE A 179 0.68 -4.29 1.38
N SER A 180 -0.48 -4.70 0.85
CA SER A 180 -0.63 -5.10 -0.56
C SER A 180 -0.94 -3.90 -1.43
N VAL A 181 -0.01 -3.53 -2.30
CA VAL A 181 -0.17 -2.44 -3.28
C VAL A 181 -0.37 -3.02 -4.66
N VAL A 182 -1.40 -2.56 -5.36
CA VAL A 182 -1.74 -2.99 -6.73
C VAL A 182 -1.74 -1.82 -7.70
N SER A 183 -1.48 -2.10 -8.99
CA SER A 183 -1.60 -1.09 -10.05
C SER A 183 -3.07 -0.88 -10.39
N THR A 184 -3.49 0.39 -10.48
CA THR A 184 -4.82 0.78 -10.99
C THR A 184 -4.81 1.00 -12.50
N VAL A 185 -3.62 1.04 -13.13
CA VAL A 185 -3.47 1.18 -14.57
C VAL A 185 -3.59 -0.22 -15.19
N PRO A 186 -4.55 -0.46 -16.10
CA PRO A 186 -4.64 -1.73 -16.80
C PRO A 186 -3.32 -2.00 -17.55
N GLU A 187 -2.77 -3.20 -17.39
CA GLU A 187 -1.62 -3.61 -18.18
C GLU A 187 -1.94 -3.41 -19.66
N PRO A 188 -1.07 -2.73 -20.44
CA PRO A 188 -1.29 -2.60 -21.87
C PRO A 188 -1.43 -4.00 -22.45
N ALA A 189 -2.57 -4.25 -23.08
CA ALA A 189 -2.86 -5.55 -23.70
C ALA A 189 -1.83 -5.80 -24.80
N THR A 190 -0.66 -6.30 -24.43
CA THR A 190 0.46 -6.67 -25.32
C THR A 190 -0.01 -7.61 -26.43
N GLY A 191 -1.09 -8.37 -26.20
CA GLY A 191 -1.75 -9.19 -27.21
C GLY A 191 -2.37 -8.38 -28.36
N LEU A 192 -2.81 -7.14 -28.12
CA LEU A 192 -3.41 -6.30 -29.17
C LEU A 192 -2.35 -5.72 -30.11
N LEU A 193 -1.11 -5.54 -29.66
CA LEU A 193 0.01 -5.05 -30.47
C LEU A 193 0.59 -6.12 -31.37
N LEU A 194 0.49 -7.39 -31.01
CA LEU A 194 1.00 -8.51 -31.83
C LEU A 194 0.03 -8.90 -32.94
N ALA A 195 -1.29 -8.69 -32.79
CA ALA A 195 -2.29 -9.06 -33.78
C ALA A 195 -2.07 -8.42 -35.17
N PRO A 196 -1.77 -7.12 -35.32
CA PRO A 196 -1.51 -6.53 -36.63
C PRO A 196 -0.19 -7.03 -37.26
N LEU A 197 0.83 -7.38 -36.46
CA LEU A 197 2.11 -7.91 -36.96
C LEU A 197 1.93 -9.30 -37.58
N PHE A 198 1.14 -10.17 -36.97
CA PHE A 198 0.81 -11.47 -37.54
C PHE A 198 -0.10 -11.36 -38.76
N GLY A 199 -1.05 -10.42 -38.76
CA GLY A 199 -1.90 -10.12 -39.90
C GLY A 199 -1.11 -9.68 -41.14
N MET A 200 -0.14 -8.78 -40.97
CA MET A 200 0.72 -8.31 -42.06
C MET A 200 1.65 -9.39 -42.60
N ALA A 201 2.17 -10.26 -41.74
CA ALA A 201 3.00 -11.39 -42.15
C ALA A 201 2.20 -12.42 -42.98
N ALA A 202 0.96 -12.67 -42.60
CA ALA A 202 0.05 -13.58 -43.33
C ALA A 202 -0.35 -13.03 -44.73
N MET A 203 -0.58 -11.70 -44.85
CA MET A 203 -0.90 -11.07 -46.13
C MET A 203 0.29 -11.05 -47.11
N ARG A 204 1.52 -10.96 -46.59
CA ARG A 204 2.72 -10.98 -47.44
C ARG A 204 2.95 -12.35 -48.09
N ARG A 205 2.59 -13.46 -47.42
CA ARG A 205 2.69 -14.82 -47.93
C ARG A 205 1.71 -15.13 -49.07
N ARG A 206 0.55 -14.49 -49.13
CA ARG A 206 -0.44 -14.70 -50.22
C ARG A 206 -0.13 -13.97 -51.53
N ARG A 207 0.85 -13.05 -51.56
CA ARG A 207 1.22 -12.30 -52.76
C ARG A 207 2.41 -12.92 -53.53
N SER A 208 2.97 -14.00 -53.04
CA SER A 208 4.14 -14.69 -53.64
C SER A 208 3.75 -16.04 -54.29
N GLN A 209 2.49 -16.30 -54.48
CA GLN A 209 1.97 -17.37 -55.35
C GLN A 209 1.20 -16.70 -56.50
#